data_a2a2c26bab796623bec67fc4711f9c69
#
_entry.id   a2a2c26bab796623bec67fc4711f9c69
#
_cell.length_a   1.000
_cell.length_b   1.000
_cell.length_c   1.000
_cell.angle_alpha   90.00
_cell.angle_beta   90.00
_cell.angle_gamma   90.00
#
_symmetry.space_group_name_H-M   'P 1'
#
loop_
_entity.id
_entity.type
_entity.pdbx_description
1 polymer ?
#
loop_
_entity_poly.entity_id
_entity_poly.type
_entity_poly.pdbx_seq_one_letter_code
_entity_poly.pdbx_strand_id
1 'polypeptide(L)'
;MQDRFNEQIRQIIPAHEGYYAVLLDTEEPYYRLERIVGWALVEFEDASSERKTRIVGLSLLSSGVWFADYTKEFFEYVHEDQLTERRERFRSQGRIYADDPEGYRA
;
A
#
# COMPACT_ATOMS: atom_id res chain seq x y z
N MET A 1 1.33 5.87 15.81
CA MET A 1 0.55 5.68 15.37
C MET A 1 -0.73 6.05 15.70
N GLN A 2 -1.16 6.47 16.44
CA GLN A 2 -2.28 6.82 16.76
C GLN A 2 -2.95 7.79 16.00
N ASP A 3 -2.50 8.18 14.94
CA ASP A 3 -3.12 9.09 14.04
C ASP A 3 -4.37 8.57 13.45
N ARG A 4 -4.73 7.32 13.75
CA ARG A 4 -5.92 6.70 13.22
C ARG A 4 -7.10 6.74 14.16
N PHE A 5 -7.01 7.57 15.19
CA PHE A 5 -8.14 7.76 16.05
C PHE A 5 -9.25 8.46 15.30
N ASN A 6 -10.47 8.04 15.51
CA ASN A 6 -11.67 8.67 14.97
C ASN A 6 -11.71 8.69 13.46
N GLU A 7 -11.02 7.77 12.80
CA GLU A 7 -11.14 7.64 11.36
C GLU A 7 -12.49 7.10 10.99
N GLN A 8 -13.13 7.73 10.00
CA GLN A 8 -14.42 7.28 9.49
C GLN A 8 -14.36 7.19 7.99
N ILE A 9 -14.78 6.04 7.46
CA ILE A 9 -14.87 5.86 6.02
C ILE A 9 -16.15 6.54 5.56
N ARG A 10 -16.01 7.53 4.68
CA ARG A 10 -17.15 8.28 4.15
C ARG A 10 -17.63 7.74 2.83
N GLN A 11 -16.73 7.15 2.05
CA GLN A 11 -17.08 6.65 0.74
C GLN A 11 -16.05 5.61 0.32
N ILE A 12 -16.50 4.57 -0.37
CA ILE A 12 -15.62 3.57 -0.97
C ILE A 12 -15.96 3.50 -2.44
N ILE A 13 -14.94 3.55 -3.29
CA ILE A 13 -15.09 3.34 -4.72
C ILE A 13 -14.25 2.13 -5.11
N PRO A 14 -14.79 1.27 -5.99
CA PRO A 14 -13.98 0.15 -6.50
C PRO A 14 -12.77 0.70 -7.27
N ALA A 15 -11.63 0.05 -7.14
CA ALA A 15 -10.45 0.43 -7.89
C ALA A 15 -10.48 -0.25 -9.25
N HIS A 16 -10.01 0.48 -10.28
CA HIS A 16 -9.73 -0.17 -11.55
C HIS A 16 -8.58 -1.14 -11.33
N GLU A 17 -8.51 -2.16 -12.18
CA GLU A 17 -7.41 -3.10 -12.11
C GLU A 17 -6.09 -2.39 -12.38
N GLY A 18 -5.02 -2.94 -11.82
CA GLY A 18 -3.68 -2.46 -12.10
C GLY A 18 -3.06 -1.57 -11.05
N TYR A 19 -3.74 -1.31 -9.95
CA TYR A 19 -3.16 -0.52 -8.85
C TYR A 19 -2.68 -1.42 -7.74
N TYR A 20 -1.52 -1.10 -7.19
CA TYR A 20 -0.88 -1.89 -6.15
C TYR A 20 -0.30 -0.98 -5.08
N ALA A 21 -0.24 -1.50 -3.86
CA ALA A 21 0.55 -0.90 -2.80
C ALA A 21 1.89 -1.61 -2.77
N VAL A 22 2.97 -0.84 -2.71
CA VAL A 22 4.30 -1.38 -2.57
C VAL A 22 4.65 -1.39 -1.09
N LEU A 23 5.02 -2.56 -0.58
CA LEU A 23 5.46 -2.72 0.80
C LEU A 23 6.93 -3.09 0.80
N LEU A 24 7.71 -2.37 1.58
CA LEU A 24 9.14 -2.63 1.70
C LEU A 24 9.41 -3.23 3.07
N ASP A 25 10.08 -4.39 3.09
CA ASP A 25 10.50 -4.98 4.34
C ASP A 25 11.56 -4.07 4.95
N THR A 26 11.45 -3.77 6.25
CA THR A 26 12.35 -2.84 6.90
C THR A 26 13.70 -3.48 7.25
N GLU A 27 13.78 -4.80 7.29
CA GLU A 27 14.99 -5.49 7.73
C GLU A 27 15.60 -6.37 6.67
N GLU A 28 14.83 -6.76 5.66
CA GLU A 28 15.27 -7.66 4.61
C GLU A 28 15.19 -6.95 3.28
N PRO A 29 15.90 -7.41 2.27
CA PRO A 29 15.89 -6.72 0.96
C PRO A 29 14.66 -7.04 0.13
N TYR A 30 13.55 -7.41 0.74
CA TYR A 30 12.37 -7.85 0.01
C TYR A 30 11.34 -6.74 -0.10
N TYR A 31 10.58 -6.76 -1.19
CA TYR A 31 9.40 -5.93 -1.32
C TYR A 31 8.24 -6.79 -1.81
N ARG A 32 7.02 -6.35 -1.53
CA ARG A 32 5.82 -7.04 -1.94
C ARG A 32 4.87 -6.05 -2.60
N LEU A 33 4.00 -6.58 -3.45
CA LEU A 33 2.95 -5.81 -4.07
C LEU A 33 1.61 -6.37 -3.59
N GLU A 34 0.76 -5.49 -3.09
CA GLU A 34 -0.59 -5.87 -2.68
C GLU A 34 -1.58 -5.17 -3.59
N ARG A 35 -2.48 -5.97 -4.17
CA ARG A 35 -3.45 -5.45 -5.10
C ARG A 35 -4.44 -4.52 -4.38
N ILE A 36 -4.71 -3.38 -4.99
CA ILE A 36 -5.69 -2.45 -4.48
C ILE A 36 -7.04 -2.81 -5.09
N VAL A 37 -8.02 -3.06 -4.24
CA VAL A 37 -9.35 -3.46 -4.69
C VAL A 37 -10.36 -2.34 -4.54
N GLY A 38 -10.02 -1.26 -3.86
CA GLY A 38 -10.89 -0.11 -3.70
C GLY A 38 -10.14 1.07 -3.14
N TRP A 39 -10.78 2.23 -3.18
CA TRP A 39 -10.25 3.45 -2.59
C TRP A 39 -11.28 3.96 -1.59
N ALA A 40 -10.83 4.36 -0.43
CA ALA A 40 -11.71 4.88 0.61
C ALA A 40 -11.40 6.36 0.83
N LEU A 41 -12.47 7.15 0.93
CA LEU A 41 -12.36 8.52 1.42
C LEU A 41 -12.54 8.45 2.93
N VAL A 42 -11.50 8.83 3.66
CA VAL A 42 -11.47 8.70 5.11
C VAL A 42 -11.43 10.09 5.72
N GLU A 43 -12.28 10.33 6.70
CA GLU A 43 -12.31 11.56 7.46
C GLU A 43 -11.73 11.31 8.84
N PHE A 44 -10.88 12.20 9.32
CA PHE A 44 -10.23 12.00 10.61
C PHE A 44 -9.96 13.36 11.26
N GLU A 45 -9.66 13.35 12.57
CA GLU A 45 -9.22 14.53 13.27
C GLU A 45 -7.71 14.47 13.47
N ASP A 46 -7.04 15.57 13.19
CA ASP A 46 -5.60 15.62 13.44
C ASP A 46 -5.32 16.04 14.89
N ALA A 47 -4.07 16.24 15.23
CA ALA A 47 -3.67 16.55 16.59
C ALA A 47 -4.23 17.87 17.08
N SER A 48 -4.64 18.77 16.20
CA SER A 48 -5.24 20.04 16.59
C SER A 48 -6.76 19.99 16.58
N SER A 49 -7.34 18.80 16.47
CA SER A 49 -8.78 18.58 16.40
C SER A 49 -9.41 19.14 15.14
N GLU A 50 -8.61 19.40 14.14
CA GLU A 50 -9.11 19.86 12.86
C GLU A 50 -9.50 18.66 12.00
N ARG A 51 -10.66 18.72 11.35
CA ARG A 51 -11.11 17.61 10.52
C ARG A 51 -10.45 17.67 9.16
N LYS A 52 -9.94 16.51 8.74
CA LYS A 52 -9.23 16.38 7.47
C LYS A 52 -9.71 15.14 6.76
N THR A 53 -9.43 15.06 5.48
CA THR A 53 -9.76 13.88 4.68
C THR A 53 -8.51 13.37 3.99
N ARG A 54 -8.53 12.08 3.67
CA ARG A 54 -7.46 11.49 2.86
C ARG A 54 -8.04 10.33 2.07
N ILE A 55 -7.39 10.02 0.97
CA ILE A 55 -7.73 8.86 0.16
C ILE A 55 -6.75 7.75 0.52
N VAL A 56 -7.26 6.57 0.78
CA VAL A 56 -6.42 5.43 1.13
C VAL A 56 -6.84 4.22 0.31
N GLY A 57 -5.87 3.45 -0.17
CA GLY A 57 -6.14 2.22 -0.89
C GLY A 57 -6.57 1.11 0.04
N LEU A 58 -7.44 0.26 -0.44
CA LEU A 58 -7.90 -0.92 0.29
C LEU A 58 -7.32 -2.15 -0.40
N SER A 59 -6.67 -3.00 0.37
CA SER A 59 -6.12 -4.25 -0.15
C SER A 59 -6.85 -5.43 0.44
N LEU A 60 -6.85 -6.55 -0.31
CA LEU A 60 -7.52 -7.77 0.13
C LEU A 60 -6.50 -8.64 0.84
N LEU A 61 -6.72 -8.85 2.11
CA LEU A 61 -5.91 -9.72 2.94
C LEU A 61 -6.66 -11.01 3.21
N SER A 62 -5.97 -11.99 3.76
CA SER A 62 -6.62 -13.27 4.10
C SER A 62 -7.75 -13.09 5.09
N SER A 63 -7.69 -12.06 5.91
CA SER A 63 -8.73 -11.79 6.92
C SER A 63 -9.79 -10.81 6.42
N GLY A 64 -9.71 -10.33 5.18
CA GLY A 64 -10.68 -9.39 4.62
C GLY A 64 -9.99 -8.19 4.00
N VAL A 65 -10.77 -7.12 3.82
CA VAL A 65 -10.26 -5.89 3.21
C VAL A 65 -9.80 -4.94 4.30
N TRP A 66 -8.64 -4.33 4.10
CA TRP A 66 -8.09 -3.41 5.08
C TRP A 66 -7.32 -2.29 4.37
N PHE A 67 -7.01 -1.23 5.13
CA PHE A 67 -6.23 -0.11 4.61
C PHE A 67 -4.85 -0.60 4.21
N ALA A 68 -4.46 -0.32 2.97
CA ALA A 68 -3.16 -0.77 2.47
C ALA A 68 -2.01 -0.03 3.14
N ASP A 69 -2.22 1.19 3.60
CA ASP A 69 -1.17 1.99 4.22
C ASP A 69 -1.13 1.85 5.75
N TYR A 70 -1.80 0.82 6.28
CA TYR A 70 -1.88 0.67 7.72
C TYR A 70 -0.63 0.06 8.34
N THR A 71 0.27 -0.45 7.54
CA THR A 71 1.52 -1.03 8.03
C THR A 71 2.66 -0.05 7.81
N LYS A 72 3.65 -0.10 8.71
CA LYS A 72 4.84 0.73 8.57
C LYS A 72 5.68 0.36 7.34
N GLU A 73 5.41 -0.78 6.74
CA GLU A 73 6.11 -1.20 5.53
C GLU A 73 5.57 -0.54 4.28
N PHE A 74 4.44 0.14 4.37
CA PHE A 74 3.86 0.78 3.19
C PHE A 74 4.80 1.84 2.65
N PHE A 75 5.05 1.79 1.33
CA PHE A 75 5.94 2.72 0.68
C PHE A 75 5.21 3.67 -0.27
N GLU A 76 4.44 3.12 -1.22
CA GLU A 76 3.73 3.95 -2.17
C GLU A 76 2.66 3.13 -2.89
N TYR A 77 1.77 3.84 -3.58
CA TYR A 77 0.86 3.22 -4.54
C TYR A 77 1.47 3.33 -5.93
N VAL A 78 1.33 2.27 -6.74
CA VAL A 78 1.81 2.30 -8.12
C VAL A 78 0.74 1.72 -9.03
N HIS A 79 0.77 2.13 -10.30
CA HIS A 79 -0.04 1.52 -11.33
C HIS A 79 0.82 0.52 -12.11
N GLU A 80 0.17 -0.47 -12.71
CA GLU A 80 0.91 -1.52 -13.43
C GLU A 80 1.80 -0.95 -14.52
N ASP A 81 1.44 0.20 -15.10
CA ASP A 81 2.27 0.84 -16.11
C ASP A 81 3.63 1.28 -15.56
N GLN A 82 3.75 1.40 -14.25
CA GLN A 82 4.97 1.83 -13.60
C GLN A 82 5.78 0.65 -13.05
N LEU A 83 5.24 -0.56 -13.12
CA LEU A 83 5.87 -1.71 -12.45
C LEU A 83 7.22 -2.06 -13.02
N THR A 84 7.38 -2.01 -14.34
CA THR A 84 8.66 -2.36 -14.96
C THR A 84 9.76 -1.43 -14.45
N GLU A 85 9.50 -0.15 -14.46
CA GLU A 85 10.47 0.84 -14.00
C GLU A 85 10.75 0.67 -12.50
N ARG A 86 9.73 0.41 -11.72
CA ARG A 86 9.91 0.21 -10.27
C ARG A 86 10.71 -1.04 -9.96
N ARG A 87 10.45 -2.13 -10.69
CA ARG A 87 11.18 -3.36 -10.49
C ARG A 87 12.66 -3.19 -10.83
N GLU A 88 12.97 -2.46 -11.89
CA GLU A 88 14.35 -2.21 -12.22
C GLU A 88 15.03 -1.33 -11.18
N ARG A 89 14.31 -0.33 -10.68
CA ARG A 89 14.84 0.53 -9.64
C ARG A 89 15.13 -0.27 -8.37
N PHE A 90 14.19 -1.12 -7.95
CA PHE A 90 14.38 -1.92 -6.75
C PHE A 90 15.52 -2.91 -6.93
N ARG A 91 15.62 -3.51 -8.12
CA ARG A 91 16.71 -4.43 -8.39
C ARG A 91 18.06 -3.73 -8.28
N SER A 92 18.16 -2.52 -8.79
CA SER A 92 19.42 -1.77 -8.70
C SER A 92 19.76 -1.39 -7.27
N GLN A 93 18.77 -1.38 -6.39
CA GLN A 93 18.97 -1.14 -4.96
C GLN A 93 19.17 -2.43 -4.18
N GLY A 94 19.24 -3.58 -4.85
CA GLY A 94 19.43 -4.86 -4.19
C GLY A 94 18.17 -5.45 -3.60
N ARG A 95 16.99 -4.95 -3.99
CA ARG A 95 15.73 -5.46 -3.47
C ARG A 95 15.18 -6.58 -4.32
N ILE A 96 14.48 -7.50 -3.70
CA ILE A 96 13.97 -8.72 -4.32
C ILE A 96 12.46 -8.77 -4.16
N TYR A 97 11.76 -9.12 -5.23
CA TYR A 97 10.31 -9.28 -5.15
C TYR A 97 9.99 -10.57 -4.41
N ALA A 98 9.37 -10.44 -3.25
CA ALA A 98 9.18 -11.59 -2.36
C ALA A 98 8.23 -12.65 -2.92
N ASP A 99 7.29 -12.24 -3.76
CA ASP A 99 6.31 -13.17 -4.34
C ASP A 99 6.74 -13.73 -5.68
N ASP A 100 7.93 -13.41 -6.14
CA ASP A 100 8.49 -13.91 -7.39
C ASP A 100 9.41 -15.07 -7.06
N PRO A 101 9.01 -16.33 -7.38
CA PRO A 101 9.85 -17.47 -7.02
C PRO A 101 11.24 -17.42 -7.61
N GLU A 102 11.36 -16.91 -8.84
CA GLU A 102 12.68 -16.83 -9.46
C GLU A 102 13.52 -15.72 -8.85
N GLY A 103 12.94 -14.54 -8.66
CA GLY A 103 13.62 -13.44 -8.02
C GLY A 103 13.98 -13.76 -6.59
N TYR A 104 13.10 -14.49 -5.92
CA TYR A 104 13.32 -14.84 -4.53
C TYR A 104 14.45 -15.84 -4.36
N ARG A 105 14.67 -16.67 -5.35
CA ARG A 105 15.71 -17.69 -5.28
C ARG A 105 17.03 -17.23 -5.88
N ALA A 106 16.98 -16.17 -6.61
CA ALA A 106 18.18 -15.62 -7.20
C ALA A 106 18.95 -14.84 -6.16
#